data_ad3477b51999b63f042ab7dcdc7bea5a
#
_entry.id   ad3477b51999b63f042ab7dcdc7bea5a
#
_cell.length_a   1.000
_cell.length_b   1.000
_cell.length_c   1.000
_cell.angle_alpha   90.00
_cell.angle_beta   90.00
_cell.angle_gamma   90.00
#
_symmetry.space_group_name_H-M   'P 1'
#
loop_
_entity.id
_entity.type
_entity.pdbx_description
1 polymer ?
#
loop_
_entity_poly.entity_id
_entity_poly.type
_entity_poly.pdbx_seq_one_letter_code
_entity_poly.pdbx_strand_id
1 'polypeptide(L)'
;FFLRIEVTDDKRYVEGAVETIVNVLDYFEIGFDEGAAVDGERGDYGPYHQSQRAEVYQTFVKRLIQRGLAYPCFLTEEELSDIRSKQEAEKLNPGIYGKWAVSRDLSYEEIEEKIREGKPYVIRLKSSGKTDVPAEEMDTITVDDAIRGPITMPANNMDVVLLKATGIPTYHFAHVIDDHFMRTTHV
;
A
#
# COMPACT_ATOMS: atom_id res chain seq x y z
N PHE A 1 4.11 23.41 0.68
CA PHE A 1 4.66 22.10 0.24
C PHE A 1 5.29 21.38 1.42
N PHE A 2 5.26 20.04 1.39
CA PHE A 2 6.02 19.26 2.38
C PHE A 2 6.91 18.22 1.73
N LEU A 3 8.01 17.88 2.39
CA LEU A 3 8.97 16.87 1.98
C LEU A 3 8.84 15.63 2.86
N ARG A 4 8.31 14.53 2.30
CA ARG A 4 8.21 13.23 2.98
C ARG A 4 9.20 12.24 2.38
N ILE A 5 9.91 11.53 3.25
CA ILE A 5 10.87 10.50 2.87
C ILE A 5 10.18 9.15 2.87
N GLU A 6 9.99 8.57 1.70
CA GLU A 6 9.17 7.38 1.46
C GLU A 6 10.00 6.09 1.38
N VAL A 7 11.01 5.95 2.22
CA VAL A 7 11.80 4.73 2.34
C VAL A 7 11.14 3.80 3.36
N THR A 8 10.48 2.75 2.87
CA THR A 8 9.90 1.69 3.70
C THR A 8 10.77 0.43 3.74
N ASP A 9 11.93 0.42 3.10
CA ASP A 9 12.83 -0.73 3.01
C ASP A 9 14.26 -0.31 3.38
N ASP A 10 14.80 -0.88 4.45
CA ASP A 10 16.16 -0.60 4.93
C ASP A 10 17.24 -0.89 3.85
N LYS A 11 16.95 -1.78 2.90
CA LYS A 11 17.85 -2.08 1.77
C LYS A 11 18.02 -0.91 0.80
N ARG A 12 17.12 0.06 0.84
CA ARG A 12 17.15 1.28 0.01
C ARG A 12 17.60 2.52 0.76
N TYR A 13 17.98 2.37 2.02
CA TYR A 13 18.51 3.49 2.78
C TYR A 13 19.86 3.92 2.19
N VAL A 14 19.97 5.20 1.89
CA VAL A 14 21.21 5.84 1.42
C VAL A 14 21.57 6.93 2.42
N GLU A 15 22.72 6.79 3.03
CA GLU A 15 23.23 7.81 3.95
C GLU A 15 23.42 9.14 3.21
N GLY A 16 23.01 10.26 3.83
CA GLY A 16 23.08 11.59 3.23
C GLY A 16 22.01 11.86 2.14
N ALA A 17 21.08 10.93 1.90
CA ALA A 17 20.03 11.12 0.89
C ALA A 17 19.15 12.36 1.16
N VAL A 18 18.78 12.59 2.41
CA VAL A 18 17.95 13.75 2.80
C VAL A 18 18.69 15.04 2.51
N GLU A 19 19.96 15.13 2.90
CA GLU A 19 20.82 16.28 2.62
C GLU A 19 20.94 16.53 1.11
N THR A 20 21.16 15.46 0.34
CA THR A 20 21.25 15.57 -1.12
C THR A 20 19.95 16.10 -1.72
N ILE A 21 18.78 15.59 -1.27
CA ILE A 21 17.47 16.04 -1.76
C ILE A 21 17.26 17.51 -1.41
N VAL A 22 17.51 17.91 -0.17
CA VAL A 22 17.34 19.30 0.27
C VAL A 22 18.24 20.24 -0.53
N ASN A 23 19.53 19.90 -0.71
CA ASN A 23 20.47 20.70 -1.48
C ASN A 23 20.05 20.84 -2.95
N VAL A 24 19.47 19.78 -3.55
CA VAL A 24 18.93 19.84 -4.92
C VAL A 24 17.70 20.73 -5.00
N LEU A 25 16.80 20.64 -4.03
CA LEU A 25 15.62 21.51 -3.98
C LEU A 25 16.04 22.98 -3.81
N ASP A 26 16.99 23.27 -2.92
CA ASP A 26 17.54 24.62 -2.73
C ASP A 26 18.24 25.15 -3.98
N TYR A 27 18.97 24.30 -4.72
CA TYR A 27 19.59 24.68 -5.98
C TYR A 27 18.58 25.13 -7.05
N PHE A 28 17.39 24.52 -7.06
CA PHE A 28 16.30 24.87 -7.96
C PHE A 28 15.34 25.90 -7.38
N GLU A 29 15.66 26.48 -6.22
CA GLU A 29 14.82 27.45 -5.50
C GLU A 29 13.40 26.90 -5.17
N ILE A 30 13.31 25.57 -4.95
CA ILE A 30 12.08 24.89 -4.57
C ILE A 30 12.02 24.78 -3.06
N GLY A 31 11.38 25.75 -2.41
CA GLY A 31 11.15 25.73 -0.97
C GLY A 31 10.04 24.75 -0.56
N PHE A 32 10.14 24.16 0.63
CA PHE A 32 9.05 23.43 1.27
C PHE A 32 8.82 23.96 2.68
N ASP A 33 7.53 23.94 3.11
CA ASP A 33 7.10 24.53 4.37
C ASP A 33 7.32 23.58 5.54
N GLU A 34 7.11 22.27 5.30
CA GLU A 34 7.18 21.20 6.28
C GLU A 34 7.92 19.99 5.73
N GLY A 35 8.50 19.16 6.61
CA GLY A 35 9.07 17.90 6.18
C GLY A 35 10.39 17.53 6.83
N ALA A 36 11.04 16.52 6.24
CA ALA A 36 12.40 16.12 6.60
C ALA A 36 13.39 17.21 6.17
N ALA A 37 14.31 17.56 7.06
CA ALA A 37 15.36 18.56 6.83
C ALA A 37 16.70 17.97 7.24
N VAL A 38 17.79 18.66 6.89
CA VAL A 38 19.16 18.21 7.20
C VAL A 38 19.43 18.13 8.71
N ASP A 39 18.82 19.03 9.46
CA ASP A 39 18.96 19.16 10.91
C ASP A 39 17.79 18.53 11.70
N GLY A 40 16.98 17.70 11.06
CA GLY A 40 15.86 17.03 11.68
C GLY A 40 14.56 17.12 10.87
N GLU A 41 13.46 17.48 11.52
CA GLU A 41 12.15 17.63 10.91
C GLU A 41 11.51 18.95 11.33
N ARG A 42 10.68 19.51 10.46
CA ARG A 42 9.88 20.71 10.77
C ARG A 42 8.46 20.54 10.28
N GLY A 43 7.49 21.10 11.04
CA GLY A 43 6.07 21.04 10.73
C GLY A 43 5.26 20.24 11.75
N ASP A 44 3.94 20.20 11.55
CA ASP A 44 2.98 19.70 12.56
C ASP A 44 2.54 18.26 12.32
N TYR A 45 2.91 17.66 11.18
CA TYR A 45 2.39 16.35 10.74
C TYR A 45 3.43 15.22 10.75
N GLY A 46 4.60 15.46 11.35
CA GLY A 46 5.65 14.46 11.47
C GLY A 46 5.24 13.18 12.23
N PRO A 47 6.09 12.17 12.25
CA PRO A 47 7.38 12.10 11.54
C PRO A 47 7.20 12.10 10.01
N TYR A 48 8.14 12.76 9.31
CA TYR A 48 8.12 12.82 7.84
C TYR A 48 8.92 11.70 7.17
N HIS A 49 9.51 10.81 7.96
CA HIS A 49 10.10 9.57 7.50
C HIS A 49 9.10 8.42 7.67
N GLN A 50 8.72 7.76 6.58
CA GLN A 50 7.74 6.66 6.62
C GLN A 50 8.21 5.48 7.50
N SER A 51 9.51 5.23 7.57
CA SER A 51 10.08 4.20 8.46
C SER A 51 9.76 4.42 9.94
N GLN A 52 9.52 5.65 10.36
CA GLN A 52 9.18 6.00 11.73
C GLN A 52 7.66 5.96 12.03
N ARG A 53 6.83 5.65 11.05
CA ARG A 53 5.35 5.67 11.13
C ARG A 53 4.72 4.27 11.19
N ALA A 54 5.50 3.22 11.42
CA ALA A 54 5.05 1.82 11.37
C ALA A 54 3.81 1.57 12.24
N GLU A 55 3.75 2.13 13.45
CA GLU A 55 2.61 1.96 14.37
C GLU A 55 1.31 2.56 13.83
N VAL A 56 1.40 3.68 13.11
CA VAL A 56 0.25 4.30 12.44
C VAL A 56 -0.33 3.34 11.41
N TYR A 57 0.51 2.81 10.53
CA TYR A 57 0.06 1.87 9.48
C TYR A 57 -0.52 0.59 10.06
N GLN A 58 0.11 0.02 11.09
CA GLN A 58 -0.40 -1.16 11.79
C GLN A 58 -1.75 -0.90 12.46
N THR A 59 -1.95 0.28 13.03
CA THR A 59 -3.23 0.67 13.64
C THR A 59 -4.33 0.73 12.57
N PHE A 60 -4.05 1.30 11.41
CA PHE A 60 -5.01 1.37 10.32
C PHE A 60 -5.35 0.01 9.73
N VAL A 61 -4.36 -0.86 9.55
CA VAL A 61 -4.62 -2.23 9.10
C VAL A 61 -5.51 -2.99 10.08
N LYS A 62 -5.28 -2.87 11.40
CA LYS A 62 -6.14 -3.49 12.41
C LYS A 62 -7.59 -3.01 12.29
N ARG A 63 -7.80 -1.71 12.06
CA ARG A 63 -9.14 -1.17 11.83
C ARG A 63 -9.78 -1.70 10.54
N LEU A 64 -9.02 -1.87 9.47
CA LEU A 64 -9.52 -2.48 8.24
C LEU A 64 -9.92 -3.94 8.45
N ILE A 65 -9.13 -4.73 9.18
CA ILE A 65 -9.47 -6.11 9.54
C ILE A 65 -10.74 -6.15 10.36
N GLN A 66 -10.87 -5.32 11.41
CA GLN A 66 -12.06 -5.24 12.25
C GLN A 66 -13.34 -4.89 11.45
N ARG A 67 -13.19 -4.14 10.37
CA ARG A 67 -14.30 -3.79 9.46
C ARG A 67 -14.54 -4.81 8.35
N GLY A 68 -13.79 -5.91 8.31
CA GLY A 68 -13.87 -6.91 7.25
C GLY A 68 -13.36 -6.44 5.89
N LEU A 69 -12.57 -5.36 5.85
CA LEU A 69 -12.01 -4.77 4.63
C LEU A 69 -10.57 -5.22 4.33
N ALA A 70 -9.98 -5.99 5.23
CA ALA A 70 -8.66 -6.60 5.06
C ALA A 70 -8.61 -7.95 5.74
N TYR A 71 -7.71 -8.82 5.31
CA TYR A 71 -7.57 -10.19 5.84
C TYR A 71 -6.11 -10.66 5.78
N PRO A 72 -5.71 -11.59 6.68
CA PRO A 72 -4.40 -12.23 6.61
C PRO A 72 -4.37 -13.27 5.48
N CYS A 73 -3.35 -13.20 4.65
CA CYS A 73 -3.12 -14.13 3.55
C CYS A 73 -1.85 -14.95 3.83
N PHE A 74 -2.00 -16.26 3.88
CA PHE A 74 -0.95 -17.24 4.23
C PHE A 74 -0.33 -17.94 3.02
N LEU A 75 -0.60 -17.45 1.81
CA LEU A 75 -0.01 -18.02 0.59
C LEU A 75 1.51 -17.88 0.62
N THR A 76 2.19 -18.98 0.34
CA THR A 76 3.64 -19.02 0.19
C THR A 76 4.08 -18.48 -1.17
N GLU A 77 5.36 -18.18 -1.33
CA GLU A 77 5.92 -17.76 -2.62
C GLU A 77 5.74 -18.82 -3.71
N GLU A 78 5.80 -20.11 -3.34
CA GLU A 78 5.57 -21.23 -4.25
C GLU A 78 4.11 -21.24 -4.74
N GLU A 79 3.14 -21.15 -3.81
CA GLU A 79 1.72 -21.08 -4.14
C GLU A 79 1.38 -19.84 -4.98
N LEU A 80 2.00 -18.70 -4.69
CA LEU A 80 1.85 -17.47 -5.49
C LEU A 80 2.40 -17.64 -6.91
N SER A 81 3.54 -18.32 -7.05
CA SER A 81 4.13 -18.66 -8.35
C SER A 81 3.23 -19.60 -9.17
N ASP A 82 2.67 -20.61 -8.53
CA ASP A 82 1.75 -21.55 -9.16
C ASP A 82 0.46 -20.87 -9.62
N ILE A 83 -0.10 -19.99 -8.79
CA ILE A 83 -1.28 -19.18 -9.14
C ILE A 83 -0.98 -18.33 -10.37
N ARG A 84 0.14 -17.61 -10.37
CA ARG A 84 0.58 -16.78 -11.50
C ARG A 84 0.69 -17.59 -12.78
N SER A 85 1.35 -18.74 -12.73
CA SER A 85 1.54 -19.62 -13.90
C SER A 85 0.21 -20.11 -14.47
N LYS A 86 -0.75 -20.44 -13.61
CA LYS A 86 -2.11 -20.83 -14.04
C LYS A 86 -2.86 -19.65 -14.67
N GLN A 87 -2.78 -18.47 -14.06
CA GLN A 87 -3.42 -17.26 -14.59
C GLN A 87 -2.84 -16.88 -15.97
N GLU A 88 -1.53 -16.96 -16.14
CA GLU A 88 -0.85 -16.70 -17.41
C GLU A 88 -1.28 -17.69 -18.49
N ALA A 89 -1.39 -18.99 -18.15
CA ALA A 89 -1.89 -20.01 -19.07
C ALA A 89 -3.36 -19.76 -19.49
N GLU A 90 -4.17 -19.24 -18.59
CA GLU A 90 -5.58 -18.83 -18.85
C GLU A 90 -5.68 -17.44 -19.49
N LYS A 91 -4.56 -16.73 -19.75
CA LYS A 91 -4.49 -15.35 -20.25
C LYS A 91 -5.20 -14.34 -19.34
N LEU A 92 -5.20 -14.59 -18.05
CA LEU A 92 -5.71 -13.71 -17.01
C LEU A 92 -4.61 -12.79 -16.49
N ASN A 93 -5.00 -11.64 -15.94
CA ASN A 93 -4.05 -10.77 -15.25
C ASN A 93 -3.55 -11.43 -13.96
N PRO A 94 -2.23 -11.55 -13.75
CA PRO A 94 -1.69 -12.11 -12.52
C PRO A 94 -2.06 -11.28 -11.29
N GLY A 95 -2.59 -11.94 -10.26
CA GLY A 95 -2.96 -11.28 -9.01
C GLY A 95 -3.79 -12.15 -8.08
N ILE A 96 -4.10 -11.66 -6.90
CA ILE A 96 -4.95 -12.34 -5.93
C ILE A 96 -6.34 -11.69 -5.97
N TYR A 97 -7.32 -12.42 -6.48
CA TYR A 97 -8.71 -12.01 -6.64
C TYR A 97 -9.60 -13.23 -6.92
N GLY A 98 -10.92 -13.10 -6.76
CA GLY A 98 -11.89 -14.15 -7.06
C GLY A 98 -11.49 -15.50 -6.47
N LYS A 99 -11.51 -16.57 -7.29
CA LYS A 99 -11.14 -17.94 -6.89
C LYS A 99 -9.70 -18.09 -6.39
N TRP A 100 -8.83 -17.15 -6.73
CA TRP A 100 -7.42 -17.16 -6.33
C TRP A 100 -7.17 -16.57 -4.93
N ALA A 101 -8.15 -15.89 -4.36
CA ALA A 101 -8.06 -15.27 -3.04
C ALA A 101 -8.44 -16.25 -1.91
N VAL A 102 -7.81 -17.43 -1.89
CA VAL A 102 -8.16 -18.58 -1.04
C VAL A 102 -8.14 -18.31 0.48
N SER A 103 -7.39 -17.31 0.92
CA SER A 103 -7.36 -16.92 2.34
C SER A 103 -8.45 -15.92 2.73
N ARG A 104 -9.22 -15.43 1.75
CA ARG A 104 -10.18 -14.32 1.93
C ARG A 104 -11.37 -14.69 2.82
N ASP A 105 -11.76 -15.94 2.78
CA ASP A 105 -12.95 -16.46 3.42
C ASP A 105 -12.63 -17.50 4.51
N LEU A 106 -11.37 -17.53 5.00
CA LEU A 106 -10.99 -18.32 6.15
C LEU A 106 -11.78 -17.88 7.39
N SER A 107 -12.21 -18.87 8.20
CA SER A 107 -12.85 -18.60 9.47
C SER A 107 -11.84 -18.03 10.49
N TYR A 108 -12.37 -17.42 11.55
CA TYR A 108 -11.52 -16.90 12.62
C TYR A 108 -10.66 -18.00 13.25
N GLU A 109 -11.22 -19.18 13.46
CA GLU A 109 -10.56 -20.34 14.04
C GLU A 109 -9.40 -20.82 13.15
N GLU A 110 -9.61 -20.90 11.83
CA GLU A 110 -8.55 -21.28 10.86
C GLU A 110 -7.41 -20.25 10.83
N ILE A 111 -7.75 -18.95 10.91
CA ILE A 111 -6.76 -17.89 10.98
C ILE A 111 -5.94 -18.00 12.27
N GLU A 112 -6.61 -18.18 13.41
CA GLU A 112 -5.96 -18.30 14.71
C GLU A 112 -5.04 -19.52 14.76
N GLU A 113 -5.46 -20.66 14.23
CA GLU A 113 -4.65 -21.86 14.14
C GLU A 113 -3.36 -21.64 13.33
N LYS A 114 -3.50 -21.04 12.13
CA LYS A 114 -2.34 -20.75 11.27
C LYS A 114 -1.35 -19.77 11.94
N ILE A 115 -1.85 -18.78 12.66
CA ILE A 115 -1.01 -17.85 13.44
C ILE A 115 -0.32 -18.59 14.58
N ARG A 116 -1.02 -19.46 15.30
CA ARG A 116 -0.47 -20.28 16.39
C ARG A 116 0.61 -21.26 15.89
N GLU A 117 0.47 -21.77 14.70
CA GLU A 117 1.48 -22.59 14.00
C GLU A 117 2.71 -21.78 13.56
N GLY A 118 2.68 -20.44 13.71
CA GLY A 118 3.77 -19.56 13.28
C GLY A 118 3.87 -19.37 11.77
N LYS A 119 2.79 -19.62 11.02
CA LYS A 119 2.81 -19.42 9.56
C LYS A 119 2.96 -17.93 9.25
N PRO A 120 3.93 -17.56 8.40
CA PRO A 120 4.07 -16.18 7.95
C PRO A 120 2.85 -15.77 7.14
N TYR A 121 2.45 -14.52 7.27
CA TYR A 121 1.34 -13.97 6.50
C TYR A 121 1.57 -12.51 6.13
N VAL A 122 0.91 -12.08 5.08
CA VAL A 122 0.77 -10.68 4.70
C VAL A 122 -0.67 -10.25 4.95
N ILE A 123 -0.92 -8.96 5.10
CA ILE A 123 -2.29 -8.44 5.14
C ILE A 123 -2.66 -7.91 3.77
N ARG A 124 -3.78 -8.39 3.23
CA ARG A 124 -4.33 -7.93 1.95
C ARG A 124 -5.62 -7.13 2.14
N LEU A 125 -5.82 -6.17 1.24
CA LEU A 125 -7.10 -5.49 1.07
C LEU A 125 -8.14 -6.51 0.58
N LYS A 126 -9.36 -6.46 1.12
CA LYS A 126 -10.52 -7.17 0.59
C LYS A 126 -11.16 -6.26 -0.47
N SER A 127 -10.71 -6.37 -1.71
CA SER A 127 -11.22 -5.52 -2.79
C SER A 127 -12.70 -5.75 -3.03
N SER A 128 -13.43 -4.68 -3.33
CA SER A 128 -14.86 -4.72 -3.66
C SER A 128 -15.13 -4.74 -5.17
N GLY A 129 -14.09 -4.55 -5.99
CA GLY A 129 -14.26 -4.57 -7.46
C GLY A 129 -14.71 -5.93 -7.97
N LYS A 130 -15.54 -5.91 -9.01
CA LYS A 130 -16.03 -7.14 -9.65
C LYS A 130 -14.90 -7.92 -10.28
N THR A 131 -14.91 -9.22 -10.08
CA THR A 131 -14.01 -10.19 -10.72
C THR A 131 -14.81 -11.08 -11.66
N ASP A 132 -14.14 -11.67 -12.63
CA ASP A 132 -14.75 -12.66 -13.55
C ASP A 132 -15.92 -12.10 -14.39
N VAL A 133 -15.86 -10.80 -14.70
CA VAL A 133 -16.82 -10.11 -15.58
C VAL A 133 -16.11 -9.55 -16.81
N PRO A 134 -16.80 -9.39 -17.96
CA PRO A 134 -16.25 -8.69 -19.11
C PRO A 134 -15.79 -7.26 -18.78
N ALA A 135 -14.84 -6.75 -19.55
CA ALA A 135 -14.25 -5.42 -19.28
C ALA A 135 -15.29 -4.28 -19.26
N GLU A 136 -16.34 -4.40 -20.07
CA GLU A 136 -17.46 -3.46 -20.15
C GLU A 136 -18.39 -3.48 -18.92
N GLU A 137 -18.34 -4.55 -18.13
CA GLU A 137 -19.13 -4.70 -16.90
C GLU A 137 -18.31 -4.40 -15.62
N MET A 138 -17.03 -4.10 -15.78
CA MET A 138 -16.17 -3.72 -14.64
C MET A 138 -16.62 -2.38 -14.07
N ASP A 139 -16.61 -2.30 -12.74
CA ASP A 139 -16.83 -1.02 -12.07
C ASP A 139 -15.70 -0.04 -12.45
N THR A 140 -16.03 1.23 -12.58
CA THR A 140 -15.06 2.28 -12.90
C THR A 140 -15.05 3.35 -11.83
N ILE A 141 -13.94 4.02 -11.71
CA ILE A 141 -13.78 5.24 -10.90
C ILE A 141 -13.37 6.38 -11.82
N THR A 142 -13.87 7.57 -11.53
CA THR A 142 -13.47 8.79 -12.23
C THR A 142 -12.77 9.72 -11.24
N VAL A 143 -11.59 10.20 -11.62
CA VAL A 143 -10.78 11.15 -10.85
C VAL A 143 -10.66 12.43 -11.66
N ASP A 144 -10.87 13.56 -11.02
CA ASP A 144 -10.67 14.87 -11.64
C ASP A 144 -9.17 15.23 -11.54
N ASP A 145 -8.45 15.00 -12.64
CA ASP A 145 -7.05 15.39 -12.77
C ASP A 145 -6.97 16.90 -13.10
N ALA A 146 -6.19 17.64 -12.32
CA ALA A 146 -6.09 19.10 -12.46
C ALA A 146 -5.49 19.55 -13.80
N ILE A 147 -4.78 18.67 -14.52
CA ILE A 147 -4.11 18.98 -15.79
C ILE A 147 -4.90 18.38 -16.96
N ARG A 148 -5.37 17.14 -16.81
CA ARG A 148 -6.00 16.34 -17.88
C ARG A 148 -7.53 16.37 -17.88
N GLY A 149 -8.12 16.90 -16.81
CA GLY A 149 -9.58 16.81 -16.58
C GLY A 149 -10.00 15.41 -16.09
N PRO A 150 -11.27 15.03 -16.21
CA PRO A 150 -11.77 13.76 -15.68
C PRO A 150 -11.11 12.56 -16.36
N ILE A 151 -10.49 11.69 -15.57
CA ILE A 151 -9.90 10.42 -16.02
C ILE A 151 -10.72 9.28 -15.43
N THR A 152 -11.30 8.45 -16.28
CA THR A 152 -12.02 7.25 -15.88
C THR A 152 -11.15 6.01 -16.05
N MET A 153 -11.06 5.19 -15.02
CA MET A 153 -10.29 3.96 -15.02
C MET A 153 -11.05 2.81 -14.33
N PRO A 154 -10.74 1.54 -14.62
CA PRO A 154 -11.33 0.41 -13.91
C PRO A 154 -11.06 0.51 -12.40
N ALA A 155 -12.07 0.18 -11.59
CA ALA A 155 -11.91 0.04 -10.15
C ALA A 155 -10.99 -1.15 -9.84
N ASN A 156 -10.24 -1.04 -8.74
CA ASN A 156 -9.37 -2.12 -8.31
C ASN A 156 -10.20 -3.35 -7.90
N ASN A 157 -9.93 -4.49 -8.53
CA ASN A 157 -10.53 -5.78 -8.23
C ASN A 157 -9.54 -6.79 -7.64
N MET A 158 -8.29 -6.39 -7.42
CA MET A 158 -7.24 -7.24 -6.85
C MET A 158 -7.07 -6.99 -5.35
N ASP A 159 -6.86 -8.05 -4.61
CA ASP A 159 -6.56 -8.00 -3.17
C ASP A 159 -5.07 -7.69 -2.98
N VAL A 160 -4.73 -6.40 -3.08
CA VAL A 160 -3.35 -5.92 -2.97
C VAL A 160 -2.81 -6.08 -1.54
N VAL A 161 -1.51 -6.29 -1.41
CA VAL A 161 -0.85 -6.35 -0.10
C VAL A 161 -0.84 -4.95 0.52
N LEU A 162 -1.29 -4.84 1.76
CA LEU A 162 -1.23 -3.63 2.59
C LEU A 162 -0.01 -3.65 3.50
N LEU A 163 0.17 -4.76 4.26
CA LEU A 163 1.36 -5.00 5.09
C LEU A 163 2.06 -6.27 4.64
N LYS A 164 3.39 -6.20 4.53
CA LYS A 164 4.29 -7.33 4.31
C LYS A 164 4.36 -8.20 5.57
N ALA A 165 4.88 -9.42 5.46
CA ALA A 165 5.09 -10.32 6.61
C ALA A 165 6.02 -9.73 7.70
N THR A 166 6.87 -8.79 7.34
CA THR A 166 7.73 -8.02 8.26
C THR A 166 6.97 -6.95 9.05
N GLY A 167 5.67 -6.73 8.77
CA GLY A 167 4.88 -5.64 9.36
C GLY A 167 5.11 -4.26 8.71
N ILE A 168 5.95 -4.21 7.66
CA ILE A 168 6.21 -2.99 6.90
C ILE A 168 5.10 -2.78 5.86
N PRO A 169 4.55 -1.57 5.70
CA PRO A 169 3.51 -1.28 4.72
C PRO A 169 4.07 -1.37 3.28
N THR A 170 3.17 -1.62 2.35
CA THR A 170 3.47 -1.33 0.94
C THR A 170 3.42 0.17 0.69
N TYR A 171 4.12 0.62 -0.35
CA TYR A 171 4.17 2.03 -0.76
C TYR A 171 2.78 2.65 -0.85
N HIS A 172 1.88 2.04 -1.62
CA HIS A 172 0.54 2.58 -1.84
C HIS A 172 -0.27 2.72 -0.53
N PHE A 173 -0.16 1.77 0.36
CA PHE A 173 -0.88 1.82 1.64
C PHE A 173 -0.35 2.93 2.56
N ALA A 174 0.97 3.03 2.68
CA ALA A 174 1.61 4.09 3.46
C ALA A 174 1.23 5.48 2.91
N HIS A 175 1.31 5.64 1.59
CA HIS A 175 1.05 6.90 0.91
C HIS A 175 -0.37 7.43 1.18
N VAL A 176 -1.39 6.58 1.00
CA VAL A 176 -2.79 6.97 1.25
C VAL A 176 -3.03 7.41 2.69
N ILE A 177 -2.42 6.71 3.66
CA ILE A 177 -2.56 7.07 5.08
C ILE A 177 -1.87 8.39 5.38
N ASP A 178 -0.65 8.55 4.88
CA ASP A 178 0.13 9.75 5.13
C ASP A 178 -0.51 10.98 4.50
N ASP A 179 -0.98 10.88 3.27
CA ASP A 179 -1.68 11.97 2.61
C ASP A 179 -2.94 12.39 3.35
N HIS A 180 -3.70 11.43 3.87
CA HIS A 180 -4.86 11.74 4.71
C HIS A 180 -4.47 12.49 5.98
N PHE A 181 -3.44 12.03 6.71
CA PHE A 181 -3.03 12.65 7.98
C PHE A 181 -2.27 13.95 7.82
N MET A 182 -1.47 14.05 6.77
CA MET A 182 -0.74 15.26 6.42
C MET A 182 -1.62 16.28 5.68
N ARG A 183 -2.91 15.94 5.49
CA ARG A 183 -3.92 16.82 4.84
C ARG A 183 -3.48 17.25 3.44
N THR A 184 -2.88 16.35 2.69
CA THR A 184 -2.47 16.59 1.30
C THR A 184 -3.70 16.93 0.46
N THR A 185 -3.66 18.05 -0.21
CA THR A 185 -4.76 18.55 -1.06
C THR A 185 -4.46 18.37 -2.55
N HIS A 186 -3.22 18.32 -2.92
CA HIS A 186 -2.75 18.17 -4.31
C HIS A 186 -1.55 17.22 -4.32
N VAL A 187 -1.51 16.32 -5.28
CA VAL A 187 -0.44 15.34 -5.50
C VAL A 187 0.11 15.52 -6.91
#